data_bc200539d5fdce1111ccb6427d306d67
#
_entry.id   bc200539d5fdce1111ccb6427d306d67
#
_cell.length_a   1.000
_cell.length_b   1.000
_cell.length_c   1.000
_cell.angle_alpha   90.00
_cell.angle_beta   90.00
_cell.angle_gamma   90.00
#
_symmetry.space_group_name_H-M   'P 1'
#
loop_
_entity.id
_entity.type
_entity.pdbx_description
1 polymer ?
#
loop_
_entity_poly.entity_id
_entity_poly.type
_entity_poly.pdbx_seq_one_letter_code
_entity_poly.pdbx_strand_id
1 'polypeptide(L)'
;MKRIIKLFLFSALSAAALFTSSCNTDFELNAEYDEIPVIFGVLDQSVDTQFVKINKSFIGGGDNMSYAAINDSSLYSNVIGRVEEYVDGTLTETFQLEEMWVTNLDDGIFYTDSQKVYFFVPTAIAKPYLNENATYKLIVDVSEEAQPIEAETNLIRGSELNWDLLTSNGAAYNGIIFADASTLSQSDYLTSSPKSTPGGNADKYEFKLRLHFTEVTFAGTSTEKYVEWNLGEVAVVNGNLKKEISGEAFYSAVNNKLANYTYEADVEKRVIGKDNIEIIVTAANENLSLFMGINEPATGVVTEQPIFTNVEGGV
;
A
#
# COMPACT_ATOMS: atom_id res chain seq x y z
N MET A 1 -30.59 -79.27 14.71
CA MET A 1 -29.53 -78.56 13.97
C MET A 1 -30.07 -77.54 12.95
N LYS A 2 -30.93 -77.84 12.01
CA LYS A 2 -31.39 -76.88 10.97
C LYS A 2 -32.11 -75.61 11.52
N ARG A 3 -32.81 -75.68 12.66
CA ARG A 3 -33.46 -74.48 13.28
C ARG A 3 -32.49 -73.56 13.98
N ILE A 4 -31.45 -74.07 14.59
CA ILE A 4 -30.43 -73.31 15.29
C ILE A 4 -29.56 -72.56 14.27
N ILE A 5 -29.22 -73.19 13.15
CA ILE A 5 -28.47 -72.57 12.05
C ILE A 5 -29.26 -71.39 11.41
N LYS A 6 -30.59 -71.52 11.27
CA LYS A 6 -31.44 -70.43 10.75
C LYS A 6 -31.51 -69.25 11.72
N LEU A 7 -31.52 -69.52 13.05
CA LEU A 7 -31.54 -68.47 14.07
C LEU A 7 -30.21 -67.71 14.07
N PHE A 8 -29.07 -68.39 13.94
CA PHE A 8 -27.76 -67.79 13.83
C PHE A 8 -27.56 -66.97 12.56
N LEU A 9 -28.07 -67.46 11.44
CA LEU A 9 -28.05 -66.70 10.19
C LEU A 9 -28.90 -65.44 10.21
N PHE A 10 -30.07 -65.51 10.88
CA PHE A 10 -30.93 -64.32 11.03
C PHE A 10 -30.35 -63.31 11.98
N SER A 11 -29.70 -63.72 13.06
CA SER A 11 -28.99 -62.86 14.01
C SER A 11 -27.76 -62.20 13.38
N ALA A 12 -26.98 -62.92 12.56
CA ALA A 12 -25.83 -62.38 11.84
C ALA A 12 -26.25 -61.39 10.75
N LEU A 13 -27.40 -61.60 10.08
CA LEU A 13 -27.93 -60.69 9.08
C LEU A 13 -28.46 -59.40 9.69
N SER A 14 -29.09 -59.48 10.90
CA SER A 14 -29.55 -58.31 11.65
C SER A 14 -28.40 -57.51 12.21
N ALA A 15 -27.31 -58.13 12.65
CA ALA A 15 -26.10 -57.45 13.12
C ALA A 15 -25.38 -56.74 11.93
N ALA A 16 -25.32 -57.33 10.74
CA ALA A 16 -24.74 -56.71 9.57
C ALA A 16 -25.51 -55.47 9.10
N ALA A 17 -26.85 -55.43 9.25
CA ALA A 17 -27.67 -54.29 8.91
C ALA A 17 -27.48 -53.06 9.83
N LEU A 18 -27.01 -53.28 11.06
CA LEU A 18 -26.75 -52.20 12.02
C LEU A 18 -25.42 -51.45 11.75
N PHE A 19 -24.50 -52.02 10.98
CA PHE A 19 -23.23 -51.39 10.63
C PHE A 19 -23.29 -50.56 9.33
N THR A 20 -24.41 -50.49 8.65
CA THR A 20 -24.56 -49.71 7.43
C THR A 20 -25.16 -48.31 7.63
N SER A 21 -25.47 -47.91 8.88
CA SER A 21 -25.74 -46.51 9.16
C SER A 21 -24.41 -45.76 9.20
N SER A 22 -23.83 -45.53 8.05
CA SER A 22 -22.79 -44.51 7.90
C SER A 22 -23.45 -43.18 8.28
N CYS A 23 -23.08 -42.62 9.40
CA CYS A 23 -23.37 -41.23 9.68
C CYS A 23 -22.74 -40.42 8.52
N ASN A 24 -23.58 -39.73 7.82
CA ASN A 24 -23.10 -38.71 6.89
C ASN A 24 -22.46 -37.62 7.76
N THR A 25 -21.15 -37.67 7.89
CA THR A 25 -20.40 -36.65 8.58
C THR A 25 -20.01 -35.52 7.58
N ASP A 26 -20.99 -35.08 6.81
CA ASP A 26 -20.85 -33.78 6.17
C ASP A 26 -20.96 -32.72 7.27
N PHE A 27 -19.83 -32.50 7.92
CA PHE A 27 -19.67 -31.40 8.85
C PHE A 27 -19.42 -30.17 7.99
N GLU A 28 -20.42 -29.31 7.89
CA GLU A 28 -20.17 -27.97 7.36
C GLU A 28 -19.24 -27.24 8.33
N LEU A 29 -17.97 -27.17 7.94
CA LEU A 29 -16.92 -26.51 8.74
C LEU A 29 -17.02 -24.98 8.69
N ASN A 30 -17.80 -24.46 7.76
CA ASN A 30 -17.95 -23.02 7.55
C ASN A 30 -19.20 -22.52 8.32
N ALA A 31 -19.03 -21.43 9.04
CA ALA A 31 -20.16 -20.67 9.59
C ALA A 31 -21.04 -20.11 8.45
N GLU A 32 -22.27 -19.69 8.80
CA GLU A 32 -23.07 -18.88 7.86
C GLU A 32 -22.22 -17.71 7.38
N TYR A 33 -22.25 -17.50 6.07
CA TYR A 33 -21.42 -16.52 5.39
C TYR A 33 -22.11 -15.15 5.38
N ASP A 34 -21.47 -14.18 6.03
CA ASP A 34 -21.82 -12.78 5.88
C ASP A 34 -20.84 -12.13 4.89
N GLU A 35 -21.38 -11.39 3.91
CA GLU A 35 -20.58 -10.66 2.93
C GLU A 35 -19.91 -9.45 3.60
N ILE A 36 -18.68 -9.61 4.10
CA ILE A 36 -17.92 -8.54 4.74
C ILE A 36 -17.30 -7.66 3.64
N PRO A 37 -17.60 -6.34 3.61
CA PRO A 37 -17.01 -5.45 2.64
C PRO A 37 -15.50 -5.28 2.88
N VAL A 38 -14.75 -5.26 1.78
CA VAL A 38 -13.30 -5.03 1.76
C VAL A 38 -13.05 -3.82 0.86
N ILE A 39 -12.80 -2.68 1.48
CA ILE A 39 -12.57 -1.43 0.77
C ILE A 39 -11.14 -0.96 1.00
N PHE A 40 -10.49 -0.57 -0.08
CA PHE A 40 -9.16 0.02 -0.05
C PHE A 40 -9.10 1.22 -0.98
N GLY A 41 -8.67 2.37 -0.45
CA GLY A 41 -8.46 3.58 -1.22
C GLY A 41 -7.47 4.50 -0.50
N VAL A 42 -6.61 5.13 -1.26
CA VAL A 42 -5.69 6.16 -0.77
C VAL A 42 -5.89 7.40 -1.63
N LEU A 43 -6.13 8.54 -1.00
CA LEU A 43 -6.24 9.81 -1.69
C LEU A 43 -4.86 10.45 -1.83
N ASP A 44 -4.49 10.78 -3.06
CA ASP A 44 -3.22 11.44 -3.39
C ASP A 44 -3.50 12.79 -4.08
N GLN A 45 -3.07 13.87 -3.44
CA GLN A 45 -3.26 15.24 -3.95
C GLN A 45 -2.44 15.53 -5.22
N SER A 46 -1.47 14.69 -5.53
CA SER A 46 -0.55 14.88 -6.65
C SER A 46 -1.06 14.31 -7.98
N VAL A 47 -2.10 13.49 -7.95
CA VAL A 47 -2.69 12.83 -9.13
C VAL A 47 -4.11 13.30 -9.37
N ASP A 48 -4.48 13.37 -10.64
CA ASP A 48 -5.79 13.87 -11.11
C ASP A 48 -6.91 12.83 -11.04
N THR A 49 -6.59 11.58 -10.78
CA THR A 49 -7.55 10.48 -10.72
C THR A 49 -7.35 9.69 -9.44
N GLN A 50 -8.41 9.53 -8.67
CA GLN A 50 -8.39 8.84 -7.38
C GLN A 50 -9.05 7.47 -7.53
N PHE A 51 -8.45 6.43 -6.97
CA PHE A 51 -8.93 5.05 -7.12
C PHE A 51 -9.39 4.47 -5.79
N VAL A 52 -10.49 3.71 -5.85
CA VAL A 52 -11.03 2.94 -4.73
C VAL A 52 -11.28 1.51 -5.20
N LYS A 53 -10.77 0.53 -4.49
CA LYS A 53 -11.09 -0.88 -4.70
C LYS A 53 -12.19 -1.27 -3.73
N ILE A 54 -13.29 -1.82 -4.25
CA ILE A 54 -14.46 -2.24 -3.49
C ILE A 54 -14.72 -3.70 -3.82
N ASN A 55 -14.46 -4.56 -2.85
CA ASN A 55 -14.61 -5.99 -2.92
C ASN A 55 -15.42 -6.49 -1.73
N LYS A 56 -15.75 -7.76 -1.71
CA LYS A 56 -16.30 -8.48 -0.56
C LYS A 56 -15.42 -9.66 -0.18
N SER A 57 -15.48 -10.08 1.06
CA SER A 57 -14.95 -11.38 1.48
C SER A 57 -15.72 -12.50 0.77
N PHE A 58 -15.19 -13.70 0.78
CA PHE A 58 -15.87 -14.88 0.25
C PHE A 58 -15.55 -16.10 1.11
N ILE A 59 -16.55 -16.93 1.33
CA ILE A 59 -16.43 -18.27 1.91
C ILE A 59 -17.22 -19.22 1.02
N GLY A 60 -16.67 -20.40 0.76
CA GLY A 60 -17.33 -21.43 -0.01
C GLY A 60 -17.15 -22.81 0.62
N GLY A 61 -17.98 -23.77 0.20
CA GLY A 61 -17.92 -25.17 0.66
C GLY A 61 -16.72 -25.92 0.07
N GLY A 62 -15.51 -25.38 0.14
CA GLY A 62 -14.31 -25.98 -0.46
C GLY A 62 -13.04 -25.23 -0.15
N ASP A 63 -12.08 -25.30 -1.05
CA ASP A 63 -10.80 -24.61 -0.91
C ASP A 63 -10.95 -23.11 -1.26
N ASN A 64 -10.73 -22.25 -0.27
CA ASN A 64 -10.79 -20.79 -0.41
C ASN A 64 -9.82 -20.25 -1.47
N MET A 65 -8.70 -20.93 -1.73
CA MET A 65 -7.76 -20.54 -2.79
C MET A 65 -8.40 -20.69 -4.18
N SER A 66 -9.23 -21.72 -4.36
CA SER A 66 -9.97 -21.89 -5.60
C SER A 66 -11.01 -20.79 -5.83
N TYR A 67 -11.66 -20.31 -4.76
CA TYR A 67 -12.58 -19.17 -4.85
C TYR A 67 -11.86 -17.84 -5.11
N ALA A 68 -10.67 -17.65 -4.56
CA ALA A 68 -9.84 -16.47 -4.82
C ALA A 68 -9.51 -16.31 -6.33
N ALA A 69 -9.39 -17.41 -7.05
CA ALA A 69 -9.14 -17.41 -8.48
C ALA A 69 -10.39 -17.13 -9.34
N ILE A 70 -11.58 -16.98 -8.73
CA ILE A 70 -12.82 -16.67 -9.42
C ILE A 70 -13.14 -15.19 -9.21
N ASN A 71 -13.19 -14.41 -10.30
CA ASN A 71 -13.42 -12.97 -10.23
C ASN A 71 -14.70 -12.61 -9.47
N ASP A 72 -15.81 -13.27 -9.81
CA ASP A 72 -17.14 -12.96 -9.26
C ASP A 72 -17.29 -13.29 -7.76
N SER A 73 -16.40 -14.12 -7.19
CA SER A 73 -16.47 -14.44 -5.77
C SER A 73 -16.23 -13.22 -4.86
N SER A 74 -15.39 -12.30 -5.30
CA SER A 74 -14.99 -11.13 -4.52
C SER A 74 -15.65 -9.83 -4.97
N LEU A 75 -16.50 -9.86 -5.99
CA LEU A 75 -17.15 -8.67 -6.52
C LEU A 75 -18.60 -8.54 -6.06
N TYR A 76 -19.02 -7.34 -5.75
CA TYR A 76 -20.44 -7.01 -5.66
C TYR A 76 -21.06 -6.90 -7.05
N SER A 77 -22.30 -7.37 -7.19
CA SER A 77 -23.04 -7.31 -8.46
C SER A 77 -23.45 -5.89 -8.84
N ASN A 78 -23.70 -5.04 -7.84
CA ASN A 78 -24.02 -3.63 -8.02
C ASN A 78 -23.32 -2.81 -6.93
N VAL A 79 -22.70 -1.70 -7.34
CA VAL A 79 -22.07 -0.74 -6.43
C VAL A 79 -22.46 0.66 -6.89
N ILE A 80 -23.04 1.40 -5.99
CA ILE A 80 -23.28 2.83 -6.17
C ILE A 80 -22.43 3.55 -5.12
N GLY A 81 -21.44 4.31 -5.57
CA GLY A 81 -20.51 4.96 -4.66
C GLY A 81 -20.30 6.42 -4.99
N ARG A 82 -20.02 7.21 -3.96
CA ARG A 82 -19.63 8.60 -4.09
C ARG A 82 -18.62 8.99 -3.03
N VAL A 83 -17.85 10.02 -3.33
CA VAL A 83 -16.98 10.70 -2.38
C VAL A 83 -17.51 12.12 -2.16
N GLU A 84 -17.70 12.49 -0.92
CA GLU A 84 -18.18 13.80 -0.50
C GLU A 84 -17.02 14.60 0.11
N GLU A 85 -16.84 15.84 -0.33
CA GLU A 85 -15.87 16.79 0.19
C GLU A 85 -16.54 17.73 1.17
N TYR A 86 -16.00 17.83 2.38
CA TYR A 86 -16.49 18.73 3.42
C TYR A 86 -15.43 19.73 3.83
N VAL A 87 -15.76 21.01 3.79
CA VAL A 87 -14.90 22.09 4.32
C VAL A 87 -15.62 22.71 5.53
N ASP A 88 -14.96 22.73 6.67
CA ASP A 88 -15.53 23.22 7.94
C ASP A 88 -16.91 22.61 8.25
N GLY A 89 -17.07 21.32 7.97
CA GLY A 89 -18.31 20.58 8.17
C GLY A 89 -19.43 20.87 7.14
N THR A 90 -19.15 21.66 6.12
CA THR A 90 -20.09 21.97 5.05
C THR A 90 -19.73 21.16 3.80
N LEU A 91 -20.71 20.43 3.24
CA LEU A 91 -20.56 19.73 1.96
C LEU A 91 -20.30 20.75 0.84
N THR A 92 -19.15 20.63 0.18
CA THR A 92 -18.72 21.53 -0.89
C THR A 92 -18.80 20.87 -2.26
N GLU A 93 -18.50 19.57 -2.35
CA GLU A 93 -18.52 18.84 -3.61
C GLU A 93 -18.90 17.38 -3.41
N THR A 94 -19.41 16.75 -4.46
CA THR A 94 -19.75 15.31 -4.49
C THR A 94 -19.23 14.71 -5.79
N PHE A 95 -18.37 13.72 -5.70
CA PHE A 95 -17.80 12.97 -6.82
C PHE A 95 -18.48 11.60 -6.89
N GLN A 96 -19.11 11.27 -8.01
CA GLN A 96 -19.64 9.92 -8.24
C GLN A 96 -18.50 8.98 -8.61
N LEU A 97 -18.54 7.77 -8.07
CA LEU A 97 -17.60 6.74 -8.47
C LEU A 97 -18.01 6.13 -9.81
N GLU A 98 -17.06 6.06 -10.72
CA GLU A 98 -17.17 5.37 -12.00
C GLU A 98 -16.40 4.05 -11.92
N GLU A 99 -16.85 3.01 -12.62
CA GLU A 99 -16.16 1.73 -12.65
C GLU A 99 -15.22 1.61 -13.86
N MET A 100 -14.10 0.92 -13.66
CA MET A 100 -13.21 0.52 -14.75
C MET A 100 -12.59 -0.84 -14.48
N TRP A 101 -12.14 -1.50 -15.54
CA TRP A 101 -11.44 -2.77 -15.47
C TRP A 101 -9.95 -2.54 -15.73
N VAL A 102 -9.12 -3.00 -14.80
CA VAL A 102 -7.66 -2.99 -14.93
C VAL A 102 -7.20 -4.37 -15.37
N THR A 103 -6.34 -4.42 -16.37
CA THR A 103 -5.76 -5.65 -16.94
C THR A 103 -4.23 -5.60 -16.79
N ASN A 104 -3.54 -6.68 -17.16
CA ASN A 104 -2.08 -6.84 -17.07
C ASN A 104 -1.57 -6.74 -15.62
N LEU A 105 -2.25 -7.42 -14.72
CA LEU A 105 -1.85 -7.55 -13.33
C LEU A 105 -0.75 -8.61 -13.19
N ASP A 106 0.08 -8.46 -12.18
CA ASP A 106 1.09 -9.46 -11.83
C ASP A 106 0.42 -10.76 -11.39
N ASP A 107 1.03 -11.90 -11.69
CA ASP A 107 0.57 -13.21 -11.28
C ASP A 107 0.46 -13.30 -9.75
N GLY A 108 -0.65 -13.87 -9.26
CA GLY A 108 -0.94 -13.98 -7.84
C GLY A 108 -1.97 -15.06 -7.52
N ILE A 109 -2.41 -15.09 -6.25
CA ILE A 109 -3.43 -16.02 -5.77
C ILE A 109 -4.83 -15.64 -6.27
N PHE A 110 -5.08 -14.34 -6.38
CA PHE A 110 -6.35 -13.80 -6.84
C PHE A 110 -6.43 -13.81 -8.36
N TYR A 111 -7.65 -13.69 -8.88
CA TYR A 111 -7.87 -13.55 -10.30
C TYR A 111 -7.12 -12.34 -10.88
N THR A 112 -6.28 -12.57 -11.90
CA THR A 112 -5.32 -11.58 -12.39
C THR A 112 -5.57 -11.11 -13.83
N ASP A 113 -6.44 -11.75 -14.60
CA ASP A 113 -6.72 -11.33 -15.98
C ASP A 113 -7.32 -9.93 -16.04
N SER A 114 -8.23 -9.63 -15.11
CA SER A 114 -8.80 -8.29 -14.94
C SER A 114 -9.37 -8.09 -13.54
N GLN A 115 -9.25 -6.88 -13.01
CA GLN A 115 -9.87 -6.50 -11.74
C GLN A 115 -10.71 -5.25 -11.89
N LYS A 116 -11.88 -5.24 -11.26
CA LYS A 116 -12.74 -4.07 -11.20
C LYS A 116 -12.19 -3.11 -10.13
N VAL A 117 -12.04 -1.86 -10.51
CA VAL A 117 -11.74 -0.74 -9.60
C VAL A 117 -12.71 0.40 -9.86
N TYR A 118 -12.88 1.24 -8.87
CA TYR A 118 -13.72 2.44 -8.97
C TYR A 118 -12.82 3.66 -8.93
N PHE A 119 -13.23 4.75 -9.56
CA PHE A 119 -12.45 5.98 -9.59
C PHE A 119 -13.34 7.20 -9.61
N PHE A 120 -12.76 8.33 -9.23
CA PHE A 120 -13.34 9.64 -9.48
C PHE A 120 -12.23 10.62 -9.90
N VAL A 121 -12.65 11.67 -10.60
CA VAL A 121 -11.77 12.74 -11.06
C VAL A 121 -12.17 14.03 -10.35
N PRO A 122 -11.27 14.59 -9.53
CA PRO A 122 -11.49 15.91 -8.93
C PRO A 122 -11.69 16.98 -9.98
N THR A 123 -12.42 18.05 -9.64
CA THR A 123 -12.68 19.17 -10.57
C THR A 123 -11.50 20.11 -10.74
N ALA A 124 -10.53 20.08 -9.84
CA ALA A 124 -9.32 20.89 -9.93
C ALA A 124 -8.49 20.50 -11.17
N ILE A 125 -8.07 21.51 -11.94
CA ILE A 125 -7.32 21.33 -13.19
C ILE A 125 -5.80 21.35 -13.03
N ALA A 126 -5.32 21.58 -11.81
CA ALA A 126 -3.89 21.62 -11.46
C ALA A 126 -3.67 21.18 -10.02
N LYS A 127 -2.44 20.77 -9.71
CA LYS A 127 -2.03 20.37 -8.35
C LYS A 127 -2.12 21.52 -7.33
N PRO A 128 -2.54 21.27 -6.10
CA PRO A 128 -3.09 19.99 -5.64
C PRO A 128 -4.48 19.75 -6.23
N TYR A 129 -4.75 18.51 -6.66
CA TYR A 129 -6.03 18.16 -7.28
C TYR A 129 -7.16 18.00 -6.25
N LEU A 130 -6.82 17.77 -5.01
CA LEU A 130 -7.75 17.67 -3.88
C LEU A 130 -7.54 18.84 -2.92
N ASN A 131 -8.60 19.28 -2.27
CA ASN A 131 -8.56 20.36 -1.29
C ASN A 131 -7.95 19.87 0.03
N GLU A 132 -6.75 20.32 0.36
CA GLU A 132 -6.02 19.90 1.58
C GLU A 132 -6.72 20.28 2.89
N ASN A 133 -7.64 21.23 2.87
CA ASN A 133 -8.40 21.67 4.05
C ASN A 133 -9.72 20.92 4.22
N ALA A 134 -10.04 20.01 3.31
CA ALA A 134 -11.29 19.25 3.35
C ALA A 134 -11.12 17.91 4.09
N THR A 135 -12.24 17.42 4.57
CA THR A 135 -12.46 16.04 4.97
C THR A 135 -13.19 15.34 3.83
N TYR A 136 -12.73 14.16 3.44
CA TYR A 136 -13.33 13.35 2.40
C TYR A 136 -14.04 12.16 3.00
N LYS A 137 -15.31 11.98 2.64
CA LYS A 137 -16.16 10.89 3.09
C LYS A 137 -16.55 10.02 1.91
N LEU A 138 -16.12 8.76 1.91
CA LEU A 138 -16.58 7.74 0.98
C LEU A 138 -17.90 7.18 1.49
N ILE A 139 -18.88 7.04 0.59
CA ILE A 139 -20.18 6.40 0.87
C ILE A 139 -20.44 5.43 -0.27
N VAL A 140 -20.69 4.16 0.08
CA VAL A 140 -20.89 3.08 -0.89
C VAL A 140 -22.12 2.27 -0.52
N ASP A 141 -23.03 2.15 -1.47
CA ASP A 141 -24.20 1.28 -1.39
C ASP A 141 -23.97 0.04 -2.26
N VAL A 142 -24.02 -1.13 -1.65
CA VAL A 142 -23.81 -2.44 -2.31
C VAL A 142 -25.09 -3.26 -2.41
N SER A 143 -26.09 -2.93 -1.62
CA SER A 143 -27.42 -3.55 -1.56
C SER A 143 -28.44 -2.58 -0.99
N GLU A 144 -29.70 -2.67 -1.40
CA GLU A 144 -30.80 -1.87 -0.83
C GLU A 144 -31.12 -2.26 0.64
N GLU A 145 -30.71 -3.44 1.06
CA GLU A 145 -30.99 -3.99 2.41
C GLU A 145 -29.85 -3.74 3.42
N ALA A 146 -28.62 -3.51 2.92
CA ALA A 146 -27.47 -3.26 3.76
C ALA A 146 -27.37 -1.78 4.16
N GLN A 147 -26.76 -1.52 5.33
CA GLN A 147 -26.39 -0.15 5.67
C GLN A 147 -25.29 0.36 4.71
N PRO A 148 -25.29 1.63 4.34
CA PRO A 148 -24.19 2.19 3.54
C PRO A 148 -22.86 1.94 4.22
N ILE A 149 -21.84 1.66 3.40
CA ILE A 149 -20.46 1.54 3.84
C ILE A 149 -19.87 2.95 3.80
N GLU A 150 -19.28 3.38 4.91
CA GLU A 150 -18.73 4.71 5.04
C GLU A 150 -17.26 4.65 5.46
N ALA A 151 -16.47 5.58 4.95
CA ALA A 151 -15.10 5.79 5.40
C ALA A 151 -14.75 7.28 5.33
N GLU A 152 -13.95 7.75 6.28
CA GLU A 152 -13.57 9.16 6.35
C GLU A 152 -12.06 9.31 6.45
N THR A 153 -11.53 10.33 5.77
CA THR A 153 -10.12 10.68 5.85
C THR A 153 -9.88 12.17 5.65
N ASN A 154 -8.80 12.67 6.26
CA ASN A 154 -8.28 14.01 6.06
C ASN A 154 -7.00 13.97 5.25
N LEU A 155 -6.76 14.99 4.44
CA LEU A 155 -5.52 15.13 3.70
C LEU A 155 -4.43 15.80 4.53
N ILE A 156 -3.20 15.64 4.08
CA ILE A 156 -2.04 16.31 4.65
C ILE A 156 -2.02 17.74 4.12
N ARG A 157 -1.90 18.71 5.01
CA ARG A 157 -1.89 20.14 4.71
C ARG A 157 -0.48 20.68 4.65
N GLY A 158 -0.22 21.61 3.71
CA GLY A 158 1.07 22.28 3.62
C GLY A 158 2.19 21.33 3.25
N SER A 159 2.13 20.77 2.06
CA SER A 159 3.05 19.74 1.55
C SER A 159 4.48 20.21 1.32
N GLU A 160 4.80 21.48 1.52
CA GLU A 160 6.16 21.98 1.34
C GLU A 160 7.01 21.68 2.59
N LEU A 161 7.86 20.66 2.48
CA LEU A 161 8.97 20.44 3.38
C LEU A 161 10.00 21.55 3.16
N ASN A 162 9.96 22.57 4.00
CA ASN A 162 11.06 23.54 4.06
C ASN A 162 12.27 22.86 4.73
N TRP A 163 13.22 22.44 3.92
CA TRP A 163 14.48 21.91 4.40
C TRP A 163 15.41 23.07 4.71
N ASP A 164 15.63 23.36 5.98
CA ASP A 164 16.72 24.21 6.41
C ASP A 164 18.04 23.42 6.26
N LEU A 165 18.60 23.47 5.05
CA LEU A 165 19.93 22.94 4.75
C LEU A 165 20.98 23.86 5.36
N LEU A 166 21.20 23.73 6.66
CA LEU A 166 22.28 24.45 7.35
C LEU A 166 23.60 23.71 7.14
N THR A 167 24.54 24.40 6.54
CA THR A 167 25.95 23.96 6.59
C THR A 167 26.53 24.19 7.96
N SER A 168 27.55 23.41 8.31
CA SER A 168 28.32 23.53 9.55
C SER A 168 28.92 24.95 9.77
N ASN A 169 28.96 25.81 8.78
CA ASN A 169 29.57 27.14 8.80
C ASN A 169 28.57 28.29 8.62
N GLY A 170 27.26 28.05 8.75
CA GLY A 170 26.25 29.12 8.72
C GLY A 170 26.01 29.75 7.33
N ALA A 171 26.62 29.26 6.27
CA ALA A 171 26.30 29.66 4.90
C ALA A 171 25.10 28.86 4.41
N ALA A 172 24.10 29.55 3.86
CA ALA A 172 22.96 28.90 3.22
C ALA A 172 23.44 28.19 1.93
N TYR A 173 23.45 26.88 1.93
CA TYR A 173 23.68 26.06 0.75
C TYR A 173 22.36 25.41 0.34
N ASN A 174 22.02 25.54 -0.93
CA ASN A 174 20.90 24.79 -1.51
C ASN A 174 21.36 23.35 -1.87
N GLY A 175 21.79 22.57 -0.88
CA GLY A 175 22.26 21.22 -1.15
C GLY A 175 22.66 20.43 0.10
N ILE A 176 22.72 19.10 -0.04
CA ILE A 176 23.24 18.20 0.98
C ILE A 176 24.72 17.98 0.75
N ILE A 177 25.53 18.18 1.79
CA ILE A 177 26.97 17.90 1.74
C ILE A 177 27.22 16.55 2.39
N PHE A 178 27.67 15.58 1.59
CA PHE A 178 27.95 14.22 2.05
C PHE A 178 29.38 14.00 2.52
N ALA A 179 30.31 14.84 2.07
CA ALA A 179 31.72 14.76 2.46
C ALA A 179 32.40 16.11 2.40
N ASP A 180 33.42 16.33 3.22
CA ASP A 180 34.27 17.51 3.14
C ASP A 180 35.34 17.28 2.06
N ALA A 181 35.27 18.06 0.98
CA ALA A 181 36.20 17.98 -0.13
C ALA A 181 37.60 18.56 0.22
N SER A 182 37.78 19.23 1.36
CA SER A 182 39.05 19.80 1.80
C SER A 182 40.01 18.77 2.37
N THR A 183 39.48 17.62 2.81
CA THR A 183 40.23 16.51 3.37
C THR A 183 39.91 15.23 2.61
N LEU A 184 40.90 14.46 2.21
CA LEU A 184 40.76 13.25 1.39
C LEU A 184 40.75 11.96 2.22
N SER A 185 40.44 12.04 3.51
CA SER A 185 40.44 10.87 4.39
C SER A 185 39.02 10.32 4.60
N GLN A 186 38.88 9.01 4.83
CA GLN A 186 37.59 8.33 5.04
C GLN A 186 36.82 8.81 6.28
N SER A 187 37.47 9.59 7.16
CA SER A 187 36.83 10.16 8.37
C SER A 187 36.02 11.43 8.09
N ASP A 188 35.97 11.89 6.87
CA ASP A 188 35.41 13.20 6.50
C ASP A 188 34.01 13.13 5.89
N TYR A 189 33.34 12.02 6.06
CA TYR A 189 31.93 11.93 5.73
C TYR A 189 31.09 12.77 6.71
N LEU A 190 30.16 13.54 6.16
CA LEU A 190 29.30 14.40 6.93
C LEU A 190 27.91 13.79 7.09
N THR A 191 27.28 14.08 8.22
CA THR A 191 25.86 13.76 8.44
C THR A 191 25.05 15.03 8.31
N SER A 192 24.11 15.05 7.38
CA SER A 192 23.13 16.12 7.23
C SER A 192 21.88 15.76 8.02
N SER A 193 21.40 16.71 8.80
CA SER A 193 20.18 16.55 9.61
C SER A 193 19.23 17.71 9.33
N PRO A 194 18.63 17.74 8.14
CA PRO A 194 17.68 18.80 7.83
C PRO A 194 16.50 18.75 8.80
N LYS A 195 16.15 19.91 9.32
CA LYS A 195 14.93 20.11 10.10
C LYS A 195 13.83 20.54 9.17
N SER A 196 12.65 19.99 9.34
CA SER A 196 11.48 20.41 8.60
C SER A 196 10.28 20.52 9.52
N THR A 197 9.36 21.38 9.14
CA THR A 197 8.05 21.46 9.76
C THR A 197 7.15 20.47 9.03
N PRO A 198 6.57 19.47 9.72
CA PRO A 198 5.66 18.54 9.09
C PRO A 198 4.39 19.26 8.64
N GLY A 199 3.77 18.76 7.59
CA GLY A 199 2.45 19.20 7.16
C GLY A 199 1.37 18.92 8.21
N GLY A 200 0.30 19.70 8.22
CA GLY A 200 -0.84 19.43 9.09
C GLY A 200 -1.46 18.09 8.75
N ASN A 201 -1.86 17.32 9.74
CA ASN A 201 -2.37 15.94 9.67
C ASN A 201 -1.35 14.89 9.20
N ALA A 202 -0.07 15.24 9.05
CA ALA A 202 0.96 14.24 8.76
C ALA A 202 1.42 13.54 10.03
N ASP A 203 1.47 12.22 10.01
CA ASP A 203 1.90 11.36 11.11
C ASP A 203 3.27 10.72 10.84
N LYS A 204 3.50 10.26 9.62
CA LYS A 204 4.71 9.56 9.21
C LYS A 204 5.18 10.04 7.85
N TYR A 205 6.49 10.01 7.63
CA TYR A 205 7.14 10.34 6.36
C TYR A 205 8.07 9.22 5.93
N GLU A 206 8.01 8.83 4.65
CA GLU A 206 9.02 8.01 3.98
C GLU A 206 9.93 8.91 3.16
N PHE A 207 11.24 8.63 3.20
CA PHE A 207 12.25 9.36 2.46
C PHE A 207 12.98 8.42 1.50
N LYS A 208 13.09 8.82 0.24
CA LYS A 208 13.92 8.17 -0.78
C LYS A 208 14.84 9.17 -1.42
N LEU A 209 16.03 8.75 -1.72
CA LEU A 209 17.00 9.55 -2.45
C LEU A 209 17.30 8.87 -3.78
N ARG A 210 17.20 9.62 -4.87
CA ARG A 210 17.64 9.18 -6.20
C ARG A 210 18.88 9.96 -6.61
N LEU A 211 19.91 9.22 -7.03
CA LEU A 211 21.05 9.79 -7.72
C LEU A 211 20.89 9.52 -9.21
N HIS A 212 20.66 10.58 -9.97
CA HIS A 212 20.57 10.54 -11.42
C HIS A 212 21.97 10.60 -12.06
N PHE A 213 22.16 9.84 -13.12
CA PHE A 213 23.38 9.84 -13.92
C PHE A 213 23.07 9.53 -15.38
N THR A 214 23.99 9.92 -16.26
CA THR A 214 23.87 9.65 -17.69
C THR A 214 24.89 8.58 -18.08
N GLU A 215 24.45 7.49 -18.69
CA GLU A 215 25.32 6.53 -19.37
C GLU A 215 25.56 6.99 -20.79
N VAL A 216 26.82 7.04 -21.18
CA VAL A 216 27.24 7.42 -22.52
C VAL A 216 27.90 6.21 -23.17
N THR A 217 27.42 5.81 -24.34
CA THR A 217 27.96 4.68 -25.09
C THR A 217 29.19 5.10 -25.91
N PHE A 218 29.99 4.14 -26.38
CA PHE A 218 31.09 4.39 -27.33
C PHE A 218 30.62 5.02 -28.65
N ALA A 219 29.36 4.86 -29.01
CA ALA A 219 28.73 5.52 -30.16
C ALA A 219 28.29 6.97 -29.87
N GLY A 220 28.42 7.44 -28.63
CA GLY A 220 28.02 8.78 -28.21
C GLY A 220 26.53 8.92 -27.86
N THR A 221 25.78 7.84 -27.81
CA THR A 221 24.36 7.85 -27.33
C THR A 221 24.33 8.05 -25.82
N SER A 222 23.46 8.93 -25.35
CA SER A 222 23.30 9.25 -23.93
C SER A 222 21.94 8.75 -23.42
N THR A 223 21.94 8.03 -22.30
CA THR A 223 20.72 7.53 -21.65
C THR A 223 20.73 7.94 -20.19
N GLU A 224 19.67 8.59 -19.73
CA GLU A 224 19.50 8.94 -18.32
C GLU A 224 19.05 7.72 -17.51
N LYS A 225 19.68 7.53 -16.36
CA LYS A 225 19.40 6.46 -15.39
C LYS A 225 19.50 7.00 -13.98
N TYR A 226 18.99 6.24 -13.01
CA TYR A 226 19.16 6.58 -11.60
C TYR A 226 19.39 5.35 -10.74
N VAL A 227 19.96 5.55 -9.58
CA VAL A 227 19.95 4.59 -8.46
C VAL A 227 19.15 5.18 -7.32
N GLU A 228 18.29 4.37 -6.72
CA GLU A 228 17.43 4.79 -5.62
C GLU A 228 17.92 4.17 -4.30
N TRP A 229 17.95 4.99 -3.26
CA TRP A 229 18.26 4.58 -1.90
C TRP A 229 17.09 4.94 -1.00
N ASN A 230 16.47 3.92 -0.41
CA ASN A 230 15.43 4.12 0.60
C ASN A 230 16.09 4.52 1.93
N LEU A 231 15.78 5.72 2.39
CA LEU A 231 16.24 6.26 3.66
C LEU A 231 15.39 5.82 4.85
N GLY A 232 14.27 5.12 4.56
CA GLY A 232 13.32 4.64 5.56
C GLY A 232 12.34 5.71 6.04
N GLU A 233 11.55 5.32 7.03
CA GLU A 233 10.45 6.09 7.57
C GLU A 233 10.86 6.90 8.80
N VAL A 234 10.14 7.98 9.07
CA VAL A 234 10.25 8.81 10.27
C VAL A 234 8.87 9.24 10.73
N ALA A 235 8.53 8.97 11.97
CA ALA A 235 7.30 9.48 12.57
C ALA A 235 7.45 10.97 12.97
N VAL A 236 6.35 11.69 12.93
CA VAL A 236 6.26 13.05 13.49
C VAL A 236 6.18 12.97 15.01
N VAL A 237 7.12 13.57 15.70
CA VAL A 237 7.16 13.55 17.17
C VAL A 237 7.06 14.97 17.72
N ASN A 238 5.98 15.26 18.46
CA ASN A 238 5.73 16.59 19.04
C ASN A 238 5.80 17.72 17.99
N GLY A 239 5.26 17.49 16.80
CA GLY A 239 5.28 18.47 15.70
C GLY A 239 6.66 18.69 15.07
N ASN A 240 7.61 17.80 15.29
CA ASN A 240 8.94 17.86 14.70
C ASN A 240 9.19 16.67 13.77
N LEU A 241 9.84 16.94 12.66
CA LEU A 241 10.34 15.95 11.72
C LEU A 241 11.85 16.14 11.57
N LYS A 242 12.61 15.10 11.84
CA LYS A 242 14.07 15.10 11.71
C LYS A 242 14.53 13.84 11.01
N LYS A 243 15.17 13.99 9.86
CA LYS A 243 15.81 12.89 9.14
C LYS A 243 17.31 13.11 9.11
N GLU A 244 18.08 12.13 9.57
CA GLU A 244 19.54 12.12 9.43
C GLU A 244 19.94 11.39 8.15
N ILE A 245 20.83 12.01 7.37
CA ILE A 245 21.37 11.44 6.14
C ILE A 245 22.88 11.39 6.28
N SER A 246 23.41 10.17 6.43
CA SER A 246 24.84 9.93 6.56
C SER A 246 25.51 9.90 5.19
N GLY A 247 26.57 10.68 5.00
CA GLY A 247 27.39 10.66 3.79
C GLY A 247 28.05 9.31 3.56
N GLU A 248 28.57 8.65 4.60
CA GLU A 248 29.13 7.31 4.50
C GLU A 248 28.11 6.29 3.99
N ALA A 249 26.90 6.32 4.56
CA ALA A 249 25.80 5.45 4.13
C ALA A 249 25.37 5.76 2.68
N PHE A 250 25.35 7.03 2.28
CA PHE A 250 25.08 7.43 0.90
C PHE A 250 26.06 6.82 -0.07
N TYR A 251 27.37 7.02 0.13
CA TYR A 251 28.39 6.47 -0.77
C TYR A 251 28.38 4.94 -0.78
N SER A 252 28.14 4.30 0.37
CA SER A 252 28.03 2.84 0.44
C SER A 252 26.80 2.34 -0.34
N ALA A 253 25.65 2.98 -0.21
CA ALA A 253 24.44 2.62 -0.94
C ALA A 253 24.60 2.79 -2.46
N VAL A 254 25.19 3.91 -2.89
CA VAL A 254 25.47 4.18 -4.32
C VAL A 254 26.43 3.14 -4.86
N ASN A 255 27.55 2.87 -4.19
CA ASN A 255 28.53 1.89 -4.62
C ASN A 255 27.93 0.48 -4.73
N ASN A 256 27.14 0.06 -3.76
CA ASN A 256 26.49 -1.26 -3.77
C ASN A 256 25.47 -1.38 -4.93
N LYS A 257 24.69 -0.33 -5.16
CA LYS A 257 23.72 -0.32 -6.27
C LYS A 257 24.42 -0.32 -7.63
N LEU A 258 25.46 0.49 -7.81
CA LEU A 258 26.20 0.54 -9.05
C LEU A 258 27.03 -0.73 -9.31
N ALA A 259 27.55 -1.40 -8.27
CA ALA A 259 28.28 -2.67 -8.42
C ALA A 259 27.35 -3.80 -8.95
N ASN A 260 26.08 -3.76 -8.58
CA ASN A 260 25.09 -4.73 -9.04
C ASN A 260 24.37 -4.29 -10.34
N TYR A 261 24.72 -3.14 -10.87
CA TYR A 261 24.13 -2.64 -12.10
C TYR A 261 24.80 -3.33 -13.30
N THR A 262 24.03 -4.08 -14.08
CA THR A 262 24.54 -4.73 -15.29
C THR A 262 24.97 -3.65 -16.28
N TYR A 263 26.27 -3.59 -16.61
CA TYR A 263 26.73 -2.74 -17.68
C TYR A 263 26.21 -3.29 -19.01
N GLU A 264 25.54 -2.45 -19.78
CA GLU A 264 25.40 -2.73 -21.20
C GLU A 264 26.81 -2.68 -21.81
N ALA A 265 27.13 -3.65 -22.64
CA ALA A 265 28.51 -3.86 -23.11
C ALA A 265 29.10 -2.68 -23.92
N ASP A 266 28.26 -1.73 -24.32
CA ASP A 266 28.61 -0.57 -25.12
C ASP A 266 28.74 0.73 -24.30
N VAL A 267 28.55 0.72 -22.98
CA VAL A 267 28.71 1.93 -22.14
C VAL A 267 30.19 2.28 -21.97
N GLU A 268 30.55 3.47 -22.41
CA GLU A 268 31.91 4.04 -22.26
C GLU A 268 32.10 4.63 -20.85
N LYS A 269 31.13 5.43 -20.40
CA LYS A 269 31.25 6.19 -19.15
C LYS A 269 29.90 6.54 -18.55
N ARG A 270 29.91 6.81 -17.24
CA ARG A 270 28.83 7.42 -16.48
C ARG A 270 29.20 8.85 -16.10
N VAL A 271 28.27 9.76 -16.27
CA VAL A 271 28.46 11.18 -15.98
C VAL A 271 27.40 11.61 -14.96
N ILE A 272 27.87 12.19 -13.87
CA ILE A 272 27.01 12.83 -12.86
C ILE A 272 27.11 14.35 -13.10
N GLY A 273 26.00 14.99 -13.41
CA GLY A 273 25.91 16.43 -13.62
C GLY A 273 25.74 17.22 -12.31
N LYS A 274 25.28 18.46 -12.42
CA LYS A 274 24.81 19.25 -11.30
C LYS A 274 23.34 18.92 -11.03
N ASP A 275 22.90 19.07 -9.79
CA ASP A 275 21.51 18.87 -9.37
C ASP A 275 20.96 17.45 -9.65
N ASN A 276 21.82 16.45 -9.48
CA ASN A 276 21.51 15.05 -9.79
C ASN A 276 20.90 14.28 -8.61
N ILE A 277 20.69 14.91 -7.48
CA ILE A 277 20.07 14.30 -6.31
C ILE A 277 18.64 14.78 -6.22
N GLU A 278 17.72 13.84 -6.30
CA GLU A 278 16.31 14.03 -6.05
C GLU A 278 15.97 13.39 -4.71
N ILE A 279 15.30 14.13 -3.84
CA ILE A 279 14.74 13.59 -2.60
C ILE A 279 13.25 13.49 -2.76
N ILE A 280 12.74 12.27 -2.69
CA ILE A 280 11.33 11.96 -2.74
C ILE A 280 10.86 11.80 -1.31
N VAL A 281 9.83 12.55 -0.95
CA VAL A 281 9.23 12.52 0.37
C VAL A 281 7.75 12.20 0.22
N THR A 282 7.35 11.09 0.83
CA THR A 282 5.95 10.68 0.88
C THR A 282 5.48 10.80 2.33
N ALA A 283 4.35 11.45 2.53
CA ALA A 283 3.77 11.59 3.86
C ALA A 283 2.48 10.77 3.98
N ALA A 284 2.26 10.21 5.15
CA ALA A 284 1.05 9.50 5.52
C ALA A 284 0.35 10.22 6.68
N ASN A 285 -1.00 10.28 6.62
CA ASN A 285 -1.80 10.70 7.76
C ASN A 285 -1.92 9.55 8.77
N GLU A 286 -2.57 9.79 9.91
CA GLU A 286 -2.70 8.82 11.00
C GLU A 286 -3.34 7.51 10.52
N ASN A 287 -4.42 7.56 9.73
CA ASN A 287 -5.11 6.37 9.25
C ASN A 287 -4.19 5.47 8.39
N LEU A 288 -3.51 6.06 7.42
CA LEU A 288 -2.58 5.33 6.57
C LEU A 288 -1.36 4.82 7.35
N SER A 289 -0.84 5.62 8.28
CA SER A 289 0.28 5.26 9.15
C SER A 289 -0.05 4.06 10.05
N LEU A 290 -1.25 4.04 10.65
CA LEU A 290 -1.73 2.91 11.45
C LEU A 290 -1.90 1.65 10.58
N PHE A 291 -2.52 1.78 9.42
CA PHE A 291 -2.67 0.66 8.48
C PHE A 291 -1.31 0.08 8.07
N MET A 292 -0.34 0.91 7.73
CA MET A 292 1.02 0.47 7.38
C MET A 292 1.69 -0.25 8.54
N GLY A 293 1.62 0.33 9.76
CA GLY A 293 2.25 -0.25 10.95
C GLY A 293 1.70 -1.63 11.33
N ILE A 294 0.40 -1.88 11.11
CA ILE A 294 -0.21 -3.19 11.35
C ILE A 294 0.25 -4.23 10.33
N ASN A 295 0.44 -3.81 9.07
CA ASN A 295 0.81 -4.70 7.98
C ASN A 295 2.33 -4.91 7.85
N GLU A 296 3.15 -4.28 8.70
CA GLU A 296 4.57 -4.57 8.77
C GLU A 296 4.82 -6.03 9.19
N PRO A 297 5.80 -6.72 8.57
CA PRO A 297 6.13 -8.09 8.97
C PRO A 297 6.47 -8.15 10.46
N ALA A 298 5.80 -9.03 11.19
CA ALA A 298 6.06 -9.21 12.62
C ALA A 298 7.50 -9.68 12.85
N THR A 299 8.27 -8.91 13.61
CA THR A 299 9.67 -9.24 13.95
C THR A 299 9.79 -10.15 15.19
N GLY A 300 8.67 -10.59 15.75
CA GLY A 300 8.60 -11.42 16.96
C GLY A 300 7.48 -12.46 16.90
N VAL A 301 7.31 -13.21 18.00
CA VAL A 301 6.22 -14.17 18.17
C VAL A 301 4.95 -13.38 18.48
N VAL A 302 4.24 -12.94 17.45
CA VAL A 302 2.93 -12.31 17.58
C VAL A 302 1.89 -13.37 17.23
N THR A 303 0.99 -13.64 18.17
CA THR A 303 -0.08 -14.63 18.00
C THR A 303 -1.30 -14.06 17.27
N GLU A 304 -1.52 -12.75 17.34
CA GLU A 304 -2.58 -12.04 16.64
C GLU A 304 -2.08 -10.66 16.21
N GLN A 305 -2.34 -10.30 14.96
CA GLN A 305 -2.12 -8.93 14.51
C GLN A 305 -3.35 -8.08 14.83
N PRO A 306 -3.19 -6.86 15.35
CA PRO A 306 -4.32 -5.95 15.52
C PRO A 306 -4.93 -5.64 14.15
N ILE A 307 -6.24 -5.45 14.11
CA ILE A 307 -6.95 -5.02 12.90
C ILE A 307 -7.26 -3.54 13.06
N PHE A 308 -6.92 -2.76 12.06
CA PHE A 308 -7.33 -1.37 11.95
C PHE A 308 -8.19 -1.18 10.70
N THR A 309 -9.29 -0.49 10.86
CA THR A 309 -10.12 -0.02 9.75
C THR A 309 -10.75 1.32 10.13
N ASN A 310 -10.88 2.20 9.16
CA ASN A 310 -11.72 3.40 9.22
C ASN A 310 -12.99 3.26 8.35
N VAL A 311 -13.32 2.01 8.00
CA VAL A 311 -14.51 1.66 7.22
C VAL A 311 -15.58 1.14 8.17
N GLU A 312 -16.79 1.66 8.08
CA GLU A 312 -17.94 1.30 8.90
C GLU A 312 -19.14 0.94 8.02
N GLY A 313 -20.08 0.14 8.54
CA GLY A 313 -21.30 -0.27 7.83
C GLY A 313 -21.13 -1.47 6.91
N GLY A 314 -22.15 -1.71 6.07
CA GLY A 314 -22.13 -2.80 5.07
C GLY A 314 -22.63 -4.15 5.58
N VAL A 315 -23.16 -4.22 6.82
CA VAL A 315 -23.72 -5.44 7.43
C VAL A 315 -25.18 -5.21 7.82
#